data_bde1b3a2b027326db79f642152c6b145
#
_entry.id   bde1b3a2b027326db79f642152c6b145
#
_cell.length_a   1.000
_cell.length_b   1.000
_cell.length_c   1.000
_cell.angle_alpha   90.00
_cell.angle_beta   90.00
_cell.angle_gamma   90.00
#
_symmetry.space_group_name_H-M   'P 1'
#
loop_
_entity.id
_entity.type
_entity.pdbx_description
1 polymer ?
#
loop_
_entity_poly.entity_id
_entity_poly.type
_entity_poly.pdbx_seq_one_letter_code
_entity_poly.pdbx_strand_id
1 'polypeptide(L)'
;MIRTKLSKVKEIRTPHGKKVRWLISKEMGAPRFEMRHFTITDESQPSEEAHPWEHQVYILSGEGIIKSGDTEIKVESGDAIYIAPNEPHLVQNLPQQKFTFLCIIPAGCEDRVKE
;
A
#
# COMPACT_ATOMS: atom_id res chain seq x y z
N MET A 1 4.69 15.45 -18.88
CA MET A 1 3.50 14.88 -18.17
C MET A 1 3.35 13.43 -18.59
N ILE A 2 3.16 12.53 -17.64
CA ILE A 2 3.08 11.09 -17.89
C ILE A 2 1.78 10.55 -17.28
N ARG A 3 1.07 9.75 -18.05
CA ARG A 3 -0.14 9.06 -17.56
C ARG A 3 0.10 7.56 -17.58
N THR A 4 -0.17 6.89 -16.47
CA THR A 4 -0.27 5.44 -16.41
C THR A 4 -1.74 5.04 -16.25
N LYS A 5 -2.03 3.78 -16.46
CA LYS A 5 -3.38 3.27 -16.27
C LYS A 5 -3.30 1.99 -15.45
N LEU A 6 -4.09 1.90 -14.39
CA LEU A 6 -4.04 0.78 -13.45
C LEU A 6 -4.01 -0.57 -14.16
N SER A 7 -4.90 -0.77 -15.12
CA SER A 7 -5.01 -2.05 -15.83
C SER A 7 -3.82 -2.36 -16.75
N LYS A 8 -2.95 -1.38 -17.02
CA LYS A 8 -1.78 -1.54 -17.89
C LYS A 8 -0.47 -1.65 -17.12
N VAL A 9 -0.49 -1.34 -15.83
CA VAL A 9 0.70 -1.45 -15.00
C VAL A 9 0.81 -2.87 -14.49
N LYS A 10 2.01 -3.43 -14.57
CA LYS A 10 2.27 -4.80 -14.14
C LYS A 10 1.99 -4.98 -12.65
N GLU A 11 1.26 -6.03 -12.33
CA GLU A 11 1.02 -6.42 -10.95
C GLU A 11 2.16 -7.31 -10.46
N ILE A 12 2.73 -6.96 -9.31
CA ILE A 12 3.81 -7.69 -8.69
C ILE A 12 3.30 -8.25 -7.36
N ARG A 13 3.59 -9.51 -7.10
CA ARG A 13 3.21 -10.14 -5.83
C ARG A 13 4.36 -10.03 -4.85
N THR A 14 4.07 -9.52 -3.65
CA THR A 14 5.08 -9.41 -2.58
C THR A 14 5.28 -10.80 -1.93
N PRO A 15 6.37 -10.98 -1.17
CA PRO A 15 6.60 -12.25 -0.46
C PRO A 15 5.46 -12.64 0.48
N HIS A 16 4.71 -11.68 1.02
CA HIS A 16 3.58 -11.96 1.91
C HIS A 16 2.24 -12.02 1.18
N GLY A 17 2.25 -12.07 -0.15
CA GLY A 17 1.06 -12.29 -0.93
C GLY A 17 0.22 -11.04 -1.21
N LYS A 18 0.69 -9.85 -0.89
CA LYS A 18 0.07 -8.61 -1.34
C LYS A 18 0.37 -8.42 -2.82
N LYS A 19 -0.56 -7.82 -3.54
CA LYS A 19 -0.35 -7.49 -4.94
C LYS A 19 -0.18 -5.98 -5.06
N VAL A 20 0.88 -5.54 -5.76
CA VAL A 20 1.21 -4.13 -5.87
C VAL A 20 1.44 -3.73 -7.32
N ARG A 21 0.95 -2.54 -7.69
CA ARG A 21 1.21 -1.92 -8.97
C ARG A 21 1.82 -0.55 -8.73
N TRP A 22 3.01 -0.33 -9.26
CA TRP A 22 3.72 0.94 -9.13
C TRP A 22 3.20 1.91 -10.19
N LEU A 23 2.23 2.72 -9.82
CA LEU A 23 1.58 3.63 -10.78
C LEU A 23 2.49 4.79 -11.18
N ILE A 24 3.18 5.37 -10.21
CA ILE A 24 4.15 6.45 -10.42
C ILE A 24 5.38 6.13 -9.59
N SER A 25 6.55 6.16 -10.23
CA SER A 25 7.78 5.79 -9.55
C SER A 25 8.94 6.70 -9.95
N LYS A 26 10.02 6.61 -9.17
CA LYS A 26 11.24 7.38 -9.45
C LYS A 26 11.80 7.11 -10.84
N GLU A 27 11.55 5.94 -11.39
CA GLU A 27 12.02 5.56 -12.72
C GLU A 27 11.35 6.39 -13.82
N MET A 28 10.20 6.98 -13.53
CA MET A 28 9.55 7.95 -14.43
C MET A 28 10.10 9.36 -14.27
N GLY A 29 11.01 9.55 -13.32
CA GLY A 29 11.55 10.86 -13.00
C GLY A 29 10.86 11.57 -11.84
N ALA A 30 10.00 10.86 -11.08
CA ALA A 30 9.33 11.44 -9.92
C ALA A 30 10.35 11.66 -8.79
N PRO A 31 10.60 12.94 -8.39
CA PRO A 31 11.71 13.20 -7.48
C PRO A 31 11.38 13.05 -6.00
N ARG A 32 10.10 13.15 -5.62
CA ARG A 32 9.73 13.22 -4.20
C ARG A 32 8.73 12.18 -3.74
N PHE A 33 7.79 11.76 -4.61
CA PHE A 33 6.71 10.84 -4.22
C PHE A 33 6.59 9.71 -5.21
N GLU A 34 6.20 8.55 -4.69
CA GLU A 34 5.81 7.40 -5.52
C GLU A 34 4.41 6.98 -5.13
N MET A 35 3.63 6.48 -6.09
CA MET A 35 2.25 6.06 -5.86
C MET A 35 2.11 4.59 -6.23
N ARG A 36 1.66 3.80 -5.26
CA ARG A 36 1.43 2.37 -5.46
C ARG A 36 -0.04 2.04 -5.23
N HIS A 37 -0.54 1.06 -5.97
CA HIS A 37 -1.86 0.50 -5.77
C HIS A 37 -1.70 -0.90 -5.18
N PHE A 38 -2.30 -1.14 -4.03
CA PHE A 38 -2.26 -2.45 -3.37
C PHE A 38 -3.60 -3.16 -3.45
N THR A 39 -3.52 -4.47 -3.59
CA THR A 39 -4.67 -5.37 -3.45
C THR A 39 -4.31 -6.41 -2.40
N ILE A 40 -5.17 -6.52 -1.37
CA ILE A 40 -5.03 -7.49 -0.30
C ILE A 40 -6.27 -8.38 -0.29
N THR A 41 -6.06 -9.68 -0.24
CA THR A 41 -7.12 -10.70 -0.18
C THR A 41 -6.80 -11.68 0.93
N ASP A 42 -7.66 -12.69 1.11
CA ASP A 42 -7.43 -13.74 2.10
C ASP A 42 -6.15 -14.55 1.84
N GLU A 43 -5.59 -14.46 0.63
CA GLU A 43 -4.31 -15.10 0.31
C GLU A 43 -3.12 -14.35 0.90
N SER A 44 -3.30 -13.10 1.29
CA SER A 44 -2.23 -12.28 1.86
C SER A 44 -1.98 -12.70 3.30
N GLN A 45 -0.71 -12.66 3.70
CA GLN A 45 -0.30 -12.95 5.08
C GLN A 45 0.11 -11.63 5.72
N PRO A 46 -0.73 -11.06 6.61
CA PRO A 46 -0.39 -9.79 7.24
C PRO A 46 0.89 -9.91 8.06
N SER A 47 1.72 -8.88 7.99
CA SER A 47 2.93 -8.80 8.81
C SER A 47 3.11 -7.39 9.31
N GLU A 48 3.62 -7.26 10.53
CA GLU A 48 3.94 -5.96 11.09
C GLU A 48 5.20 -5.41 10.46
N GLU A 49 5.17 -4.14 10.07
CA GLU A 49 6.29 -3.45 9.48
C GLU A 49 6.49 -2.11 10.19
N ALA A 50 7.72 -1.62 10.17
CA ALA A 50 8.05 -0.29 10.64
C ALA A 50 9.23 0.22 9.81
N HIS A 51 9.11 1.46 9.32
CA HIS A 51 10.10 2.06 8.44
C HIS A 51 10.42 3.48 8.85
N PRO A 52 11.63 3.99 8.56
CA PRO A 52 11.93 5.39 8.83
C PRO A 52 11.21 6.39 7.93
N TRP A 53 10.39 5.94 7.00
CA TRP A 53 9.57 6.80 6.14
C TRP A 53 8.08 6.63 6.45
N GLU A 54 7.31 7.67 6.11
CA GLU A 54 5.87 7.70 6.31
C GLU A 54 5.11 7.11 5.12
N HIS A 55 3.83 6.80 5.37
CA HIS A 55 2.89 6.40 4.34
C HIS A 55 1.67 7.29 4.37
N GLN A 56 1.12 7.60 3.19
CA GLN A 56 -0.21 8.16 3.05
C GLN A 56 -1.03 7.16 2.27
N VAL A 57 -2.15 6.75 2.84
CA VAL A 57 -2.98 5.69 2.28
C VAL A 57 -4.39 6.21 2.03
N TYR A 58 -4.94 5.90 0.87
CA TYR A 58 -6.32 6.23 0.54
C TYR A 58 -7.05 4.96 0.11
N ILE A 59 -8.12 4.61 0.84
CA ILE A 59 -8.85 3.36 0.61
C ILE A 59 -9.78 3.52 -0.58
N LEU A 60 -9.68 2.61 -1.54
CA LEU A 60 -10.47 2.62 -2.77
C LEU A 60 -11.68 1.71 -2.69
N SER A 61 -11.52 0.47 -2.23
CA SER A 61 -12.60 -0.50 -2.21
C SER A 61 -12.38 -1.56 -1.15
N GLY A 62 -13.47 -2.19 -0.71
CA GLY A 62 -13.44 -3.20 0.32
C GLY A 62 -13.25 -2.60 1.69
N GLU A 63 -13.15 -3.46 2.68
CA GLU A 63 -12.94 -3.08 4.06
C GLU A 63 -11.70 -3.77 4.61
N GLY A 64 -11.00 -3.09 5.50
CA GLY A 64 -9.79 -3.64 6.10
C GLY A 64 -9.61 -3.17 7.52
N ILE A 65 -8.53 -3.64 8.12
CA ILE A 65 -8.12 -3.26 9.46
C ILE A 65 -6.66 -2.86 9.40
N ILE A 66 -6.34 -1.74 10.05
CA ILE A 66 -4.95 -1.32 10.22
C ILE A 66 -4.66 -1.30 11.71
N LYS A 67 -3.60 -1.99 12.10
CA LYS A 67 -3.16 -2.07 13.50
C LYS A 67 -1.84 -1.34 13.64
N SER A 68 -1.70 -0.62 14.75
CA SER A 68 -0.45 0.03 15.16
C SER A 68 -0.33 -0.12 16.67
N GLY A 69 0.57 -0.99 17.12
CA GLY A 69 0.65 -1.32 18.55
C GLY A 69 -0.67 -1.85 19.07
N ASP A 70 -1.21 -1.21 20.09
CA ASP A 70 -2.51 -1.58 20.68
C ASP A 70 -3.69 -0.92 19.98
N THR A 71 -3.43 -0.03 19.01
CA THR A 71 -4.48 0.67 18.29
C THR A 71 -4.90 -0.14 17.08
N GLU A 72 -6.20 -0.29 16.91
CA GLU A 72 -6.76 -0.97 15.75
C GLU A 72 -7.88 -0.12 15.19
N ILE A 73 -7.84 0.15 13.87
CA ILE A 73 -8.91 0.89 13.22
C ILE A 73 -9.44 0.08 12.04
N LYS A 74 -10.78 0.12 11.90
CA LYS A 74 -11.44 -0.42 10.72
C LYS A 74 -11.52 0.69 9.68
N VAL A 75 -11.16 0.38 8.44
CA VAL A 75 -11.14 1.36 7.34
C VAL A 75 -11.97 0.86 6.17
N GLU A 76 -12.49 1.82 5.40
CA GLU A 76 -13.33 1.54 4.24
C GLU A 76 -13.11 2.59 3.15
N SER A 77 -13.75 2.40 2.01
CA SER A 77 -13.64 3.31 0.86
C SER A 77 -13.82 4.77 1.27
N GLY A 78 -12.90 5.62 0.85
CA GLY A 78 -12.92 7.04 1.15
C GLY A 78 -12.13 7.45 2.37
N ASP A 79 -11.64 6.50 3.17
CA ASP A 79 -10.79 6.83 4.32
C ASP A 79 -9.38 7.16 3.88
N ALA A 80 -8.79 8.19 4.49
CA ALA A 80 -7.40 8.56 4.31
C ALA A 80 -6.65 8.29 5.62
N ILE A 81 -5.52 7.62 5.54
CA ILE A 81 -4.74 7.23 6.71
C ILE A 81 -3.31 7.75 6.57
N TYR A 82 -2.79 8.32 7.64
CA TYR A 82 -1.39 8.69 7.74
C TYR A 82 -0.69 7.73 8.71
N ILE A 83 0.41 7.13 8.25
CA ILE A 83 1.25 6.27 9.07
C ILE A 83 2.59 6.99 9.22
N ALA A 84 2.93 7.34 10.47
CA ALA A 84 4.11 8.14 10.77
C ALA A 84 5.42 7.37 10.52
N PRO A 85 6.55 8.08 10.36
CA PRO A 85 7.86 7.42 10.32
C PRO A 85 8.06 6.56 11.57
N ASN A 86 8.57 5.35 11.37
CA ASN A 86 8.86 4.37 12.43
C ASN A 86 7.64 3.85 13.19
N GLU A 87 6.44 4.20 12.79
CA GLU A 87 5.23 3.69 13.41
C GLU A 87 5.00 2.24 12.99
N PRO A 88 4.95 1.28 13.94
CA PRO A 88 4.61 -0.10 13.59
C PRO A 88 3.21 -0.17 13.00
N HIS A 89 3.07 -0.91 11.92
CA HIS A 89 1.76 -1.04 11.28
C HIS A 89 1.58 -2.40 10.63
N LEU A 90 0.35 -2.85 10.62
CA LEU A 90 -0.07 -4.08 9.96
C LEU A 90 -1.39 -3.79 9.25
N VAL A 91 -1.48 -4.15 7.97
CA VAL A 91 -2.66 -3.91 7.15
C VAL A 91 -3.23 -5.24 6.70
N GLN A 92 -4.52 -5.44 6.91
CA GLN A 92 -5.18 -6.67 6.48
C GLN A 92 -6.60 -6.38 5.98
N ASN A 93 -7.10 -7.23 5.09
CA ASN A 93 -8.49 -7.18 4.62
C ASN A 93 -9.42 -7.79 5.66
N LEU A 94 -10.70 -7.43 5.63
CA LEU A 94 -11.72 -8.23 6.32
C LEU A 94 -11.91 -9.54 5.54
N PRO A 95 -12.24 -10.64 6.26
CA PRO A 95 -12.37 -11.94 5.62
C PRO A 95 -13.30 -11.93 4.40
N GLN A 96 -12.87 -12.60 3.34
CA GLN A 96 -13.60 -12.76 2.08
C GLN A 96 -13.78 -11.48 1.28
N GLN A 97 -13.10 -10.39 1.67
CA GLN A 97 -13.16 -9.14 0.93
C GLN A 97 -11.85 -8.87 0.21
N LYS A 98 -11.98 -8.36 -1.02
CA LYS A 98 -10.86 -7.78 -1.75
C LYS A 98 -10.71 -6.34 -1.31
N PHE A 99 -9.58 -6.00 -0.73
CA PHE A 99 -9.30 -4.70 -0.15
C PHE A 99 -8.24 -3.99 -0.99
N THR A 100 -8.58 -2.81 -1.53
CA THR A 100 -7.66 -2.07 -2.40
C THR A 100 -7.45 -0.65 -1.89
N PHE A 101 -6.23 -0.16 -2.06
CA PHE A 101 -5.88 1.19 -1.64
C PHE A 101 -4.68 1.73 -2.41
N LEU A 102 -4.57 3.05 -2.42
CA LEU A 102 -3.37 3.75 -2.87
C LEU A 102 -2.46 3.99 -1.68
N CYS A 103 -1.17 3.83 -1.89
CA CYS A 103 -0.15 4.12 -0.89
C CYS A 103 0.90 5.03 -1.49
N ILE A 104 1.09 6.20 -0.89
CA ILE A 104 2.06 7.18 -1.34
C ILE A 104 3.21 7.20 -0.36
N ILE A 105 4.43 7.09 -0.89
CA ILE A 105 5.67 7.03 -0.11
C ILE A 105 6.70 8.00 -0.70
N PRO A 106 7.73 8.36 0.07
CA PRO A 106 8.85 9.12 -0.49
C PRO A 106 9.55 8.33 -1.59
N ALA A 107 9.96 9.01 -2.63
CA ALA A 107 10.60 8.35 -3.78
C ALA A 107 11.92 7.70 -3.38
N GLY A 108 12.09 6.46 -3.78
CA GLY A 108 13.33 5.72 -3.59
C GLY A 108 13.51 5.10 -2.21
N CYS A 109 12.54 5.24 -1.30
CA CYS A 109 12.68 4.66 0.04
C CYS A 109 12.42 3.15 0.07
N GLU A 110 11.72 2.60 -0.93
CA GLU A 110 11.51 1.17 -1.06
C GLU A 110 11.92 0.71 -2.45
N ASP A 111 12.55 -0.45 -2.51
CA ASP A 111 12.87 -1.06 -3.78
C ASP A 111 11.62 -1.71 -4.36
N ARG A 112 11.56 -1.76 -5.68
CA ARG A 112 10.51 -2.53 -6.32
C ARG A 112 10.66 -3.99 -5.94
N VAL A 113 9.56 -4.62 -5.58
CA VAL A 113 9.54 -6.04 -5.32
C VAL A 113 9.79 -6.75 -6.64
N LYS A 114 10.78 -7.63 -6.66
CA LYS A 114 11.09 -8.43 -7.83
C LYS A 114 10.28 -9.71 -7.81
N GLU A 115 9.93 -10.12 -8.97
CA GLU A 115 9.21 -11.36 -9.16
C GLU A 115 10.09 -12.57 -9.04
#